data_acc7e0d7492a1c21b964d6850645c273
#
_entry.id   acc7e0d7492a1c21b964d6850645c273
#
_cell.length_a   1.000
_cell.length_b   1.000
_cell.length_c   1.000
_cell.angle_alpha   90.00
_cell.angle_beta   90.00
_cell.angle_gamma   90.00
#
_symmetry.space_group_name_H-M   'P 1'
#
loop_
_entity.id
_entity.type
_entity.pdbx_description
1 polymer ?
#
loop_
_entity_poly.entity_id
_entity_poly.type
_entity_poly.pdbx_seq_one_letter_code
_entity_poly.pdbx_strand_id
1 'polypeptide(L)'
;MREFADNTSCARRPLVDALRSALSPMTDLPSIYVFDFDQTITHIHTGGCAMTEDEIGADYIHSNIKGGFVELMECLQQRGDRVYIATYGDDSFGRGFAGTTAGHALVQRYMDTVLGTGQQYFVASEDPPGNIIARCSNDGKHYHLECILAREGLDGNDPTVLRRILLIDDDPFNVSYFASRGCMTLVPDSPHDSARMAADPDILRAILDRLRGHAEAKAH
;
A
#
# COMPACT_ATOMS: atom_id res chain seq x y z
N MET A 1 30.43 17.54 -12.48
CA MET A 1 29.62 16.68 -11.59
C MET A 1 29.26 17.51 -10.37
N ARG A 2 28.02 17.94 -10.25
CA ARG A 2 27.50 18.62 -9.06
C ARG A 2 26.73 17.58 -8.28
N GLU A 3 27.18 17.29 -7.08
CA GLU A 3 26.45 16.50 -6.08
C GLU A 3 25.13 17.21 -5.80
N PHE A 4 24.03 16.62 -6.23
CA PHE A 4 22.71 16.93 -5.70
C PHE A 4 22.65 16.23 -4.34
N ALA A 5 23.14 16.91 -3.31
CA ALA A 5 23.01 16.48 -1.94
C ALA A 5 21.52 16.42 -1.57
N ASP A 6 21.14 15.26 -1.16
CA ASP A 6 19.86 14.75 -0.71
C ASP A 6 19.28 15.57 0.45
N ASN A 7 18.70 16.72 0.13
CA ASN A 7 18.11 17.64 1.12
C ASN A 7 16.71 17.18 1.58
N THR A 8 16.16 16.14 0.95
CA THR A 8 14.85 15.57 1.28
C THR A 8 14.89 14.63 2.49
N SER A 9 16.02 13.99 2.73
CA SER A 9 16.21 13.04 3.85
C SER A 9 16.13 13.72 5.24
N CYS A 10 16.58 14.97 5.37
CA CYS A 10 16.63 15.64 6.69
C CYS A 10 15.25 16.12 7.19
N ALA A 11 14.35 16.51 6.28
CA ALA A 11 13.00 16.97 6.63
C ALA A 11 12.04 15.82 6.97
N ARG A 12 12.30 14.60 6.52
CA ARG A 12 11.45 13.42 6.72
C ARG A 12 11.73 12.66 8.02
N ARG A 13 12.96 12.74 8.57
CA ARG A 13 13.31 12.11 9.85
C ARG A 13 12.38 12.44 11.01
N PRO A 14 11.97 13.71 11.24
CA PRO A 14 11.05 14.04 12.32
C PRO A 14 9.68 13.36 12.20
N LEU A 15 9.20 13.14 10.97
CA LEU A 15 7.91 12.48 10.73
C LEU A 15 7.99 10.98 11.01
N VAL A 16 9.06 10.32 10.60
CA VAL A 16 9.32 8.90 10.88
C VAL A 16 9.48 8.67 12.38
N ASP A 17 10.19 9.56 13.08
CA ASP A 17 10.37 9.48 14.53
C ASP A 17 9.05 9.76 15.27
N ALA A 18 8.23 10.68 14.79
CA ALA A 18 6.88 10.93 15.29
C ALA A 18 5.96 9.73 15.07
N LEU A 19 6.03 9.07 13.89
CA LEU A 19 5.30 7.84 13.60
C LEU A 19 5.73 6.72 14.55
N ARG A 20 7.03 6.50 14.69
CA ARG A 20 7.59 5.50 15.60
C ARG A 20 7.16 5.76 17.05
N SER A 21 7.20 7.01 17.49
CA SER A 21 6.76 7.41 18.82
C SER A 21 5.26 7.27 19.02
N ALA A 22 4.45 7.61 18.03
CA ALA A 22 2.98 7.48 18.08
C ALA A 22 2.53 6.00 18.03
N LEU A 23 3.28 5.14 17.34
CA LEU A 23 2.96 3.74 17.21
C LEU A 23 3.49 2.89 18.37
N SER A 24 4.53 3.33 19.06
CA SER A 24 5.22 2.54 20.09
C SER A 24 4.38 2.17 21.32
N PRO A 25 3.44 2.98 21.83
CA PRO A 25 2.70 2.66 23.05
C PRO A 25 1.31 2.03 22.82
N MET A 26 0.88 1.80 21.57
CA MET A 26 -0.51 1.42 21.28
C MET A 26 -0.66 -0.08 21.09
N THR A 27 -1.30 -0.75 22.04
CA THR A 27 -1.61 -2.18 22.00
C THR A 27 -2.70 -2.57 20.99
N ASP A 28 -3.46 -1.59 20.49
CA ASP A 28 -4.65 -1.78 19.65
C ASP A 28 -4.48 -1.31 18.19
N LEU A 29 -3.25 -1.17 17.74
CA LEU A 29 -2.96 -0.80 16.35
C LEU A 29 -3.23 -1.95 15.39
N PRO A 30 -3.57 -1.64 14.12
CA PRO A 30 -3.57 -2.67 13.10
C PRO A 30 -2.19 -3.32 13.03
N SER A 31 -2.17 -4.60 12.79
CA SER A 31 -0.94 -5.39 12.57
C SER A 31 -0.86 -5.95 11.16
N ILE A 32 -1.89 -5.72 10.37
CA ILE A 32 -2.00 -6.10 8.96
C ILE A 32 -2.43 -4.87 8.18
N TYR A 33 -1.58 -4.41 7.29
CA TYR A 33 -1.81 -3.26 6.42
C TYR A 33 -2.02 -3.76 4.99
N VAL A 34 -3.11 -3.34 4.38
CA VAL A 34 -3.48 -3.70 3.02
C VAL A 34 -3.55 -2.44 2.19
N PHE A 35 -2.66 -2.31 1.24
CA PHE A 35 -2.61 -1.16 0.33
C PHE A 35 -3.21 -1.54 -1.02
N ASP A 36 -4.09 -0.71 -1.54
CA ASP A 36 -4.30 -0.68 -2.97
C ASP A 36 -3.04 -0.16 -3.69
N PHE A 37 -2.94 -0.42 -4.99
CA PHE A 37 -1.78 -0.01 -5.75
C PHE A 37 -2.02 1.30 -6.51
N ASP A 38 -2.99 1.29 -7.42
CA ASP A 38 -3.31 2.43 -8.28
C ASP A 38 -3.90 3.59 -7.45
N GLN A 39 -3.39 4.81 -7.66
CA GLN A 39 -3.83 6.02 -6.93
C GLN A 39 -3.73 5.96 -5.39
N THR A 40 -3.34 4.83 -4.85
CA THR A 40 -3.07 4.64 -3.41
C THR A 40 -1.57 4.66 -3.10
N ILE A 41 -0.80 3.72 -3.65
CA ILE A 41 0.68 3.74 -3.59
C ILE A 41 1.23 4.63 -4.70
N THR A 42 0.62 4.61 -5.88
CA THR A 42 1.01 5.38 -7.05
C THR A 42 0.17 6.65 -7.20
N HIS A 43 0.71 7.63 -7.94
CA HIS A 43 -0.02 8.85 -8.31
C HIS A 43 -1.03 8.61 -9.44
N ILE A 44 -0.70 7.70 -10.35
CA ILE A 44 -1.52 7.43 -11.53
C ILE A 44 -2.34 6.16 -11.37
N HIS A 45 -3.37 6.06 -12.19
CA HIS A 45 -4.16 4.85 -12.36
C HIS A 45 -3.65 4.10 -13.59
N THR A 46 -3.07 2.91 -13.40
CA THR A 46 -2.61 2.06 -14.51
C THR A 46 -3.78 1.40 -15.24
N GLY A 47 -4.95 1.37 -14.61
CA GLY A 47 -6.14 0.67 -15.13
C GLY A 47 -5.98 -0.85 -15.15
N GLY A 48 -5.00 -1.38 -14.42
CA GLY A 48 -4.61 -2.78 -14.49
C GLY A 48 -3.94 -3.15 -15.81
N CYS A 49 -3.62 -2.17 -16.68
CA CYS A 49 -3.03 -2.41 -17.99
C CYS A 49 -1.60 -2.93 -17.89
N ALA A 50 -1.20 -3.72 -18.87
CA ALA A 50 0.20 -4.09 -19.04
C ALA A 50 1.02 -2.88 -19.51
N MET A 51 2.25 -2.77 -19.01
CA MET A 51 3.20 -1.74 -19.36
C MET A 51 4.44 -2.36 -19.99
N THR A 52 5.06 -1.67 -20.94
CA THR A 52 6.34 -2.10 -21.54
C THR A 52 7.51 -1.74 -20.64
N GLU A 53 8.64 -2.44 -20.79
CA GLU A 53 9.87 -2.12 -20.05
C GLU A 53 10.36 -0.69 -20.29
N ASP A 54 10.12 -0.13 -21.48
CA ASP A 54 10.48 1.25 -21.82
C ASP A 54 9.60 2.27 -21.07
N GLU A 55 8.34 1.91 -20.77
CA GLU A 55 7.40 2.75 -20.03
C GLU A 55 7.67 2.74 -18.52
N ILE A 56 8.19 1.63 -17.97
CA ILE A 56 8.41 1.45 -16.54
C ILE A 56 9.88 1.58 -16.13
N GLY A 57 10.60 2.51 -16.71
CA GLY A 57 11.96 2.85 -16.28
C GLY A 57 12.00 3.30 -14.81
N ALA A 58 13.18 3.20 -14.18
CA ALA A 58 13.34 3.53 -12.76
C ALA A 58 12.90 4.95 -12.40
N ASP A 59 13.25 5.94 -13.24
CA ASP A 59 12.86 7.35 -13.01
C ASP A 59 11.34 7.53 -13.04
N TYR A 60 10.65 6.84 -13.95
CA TYR A 60 9.20 6.84 -14.01
C TYR A 60 8.60 6.25 -12.72
N ILE A 61 9.08 5.09 -12.28
CA ILE A 61 8.61 4.44 -11.05
C ILE A 61 8.81 5.37 -9.85
N HIS A 62 10.02 5.92 -9.66
CA HIS A 62 10.30 6.83 -8.54
C HIS A 62 9.44 8.08 -8.55
N SER A 63 9.15 8.64 -9.73
CA SER A 63 8.27 9.80 -9.85
C SER A 63 6.79 9.48 -9.61
N ASN A 64 6.41 8.22 -9.74
CA ASN A 64 5.02 7.77 -9.61
C ASN A 64 4.67 7.23 -8.22
N ILE A 65 5.63 6.94 -7.37
CA ILE A 65 5.36 6.51 -5.98
C ILE A 65 5.03 7.71 -5.11
N LYS A 66 3.95 7.63 -4.33
CA LYS A 66 3.58 8.67 -3.37
C LYS A 66 4.63 8.86 -2.29
N GLY A 67 4.85 10.13 -1.93
CA GLY A 67 5.81 10.49 -0.90
C GLY A 67 5.50 9.84 0.45
N GLY A 68 6.57 9.46 1.19
CA GLY A 68 6.43 8.81 2.49
C GLY A 68 6.16 7.30 2.45
N PHE A 69 5.89 6.70 1.28
CA PHE A 69 5.61 5.26 1.19
C PHE A 69 6.80 4.41 1.63
N VAL A 70 8.00 4.73 1.17
CA VAL A 70 9.22 3.97 1.52
C VAL A 70 9.48 4.04 3.03
N GLU A 71 9.41 5.22 3.61
CA GLU A 71 9.59 5.45 5.04
C GLU A 71 8.53 4.73 5.89
N LEU A 72 7.28 4.69 5.39
CA LEU A 72 6.21 3.93 6.02
C LEU A 72 6.53 2.44 6.00
N MET A 73 6.98 1.89 4.88
CA MET A 73 7.36 0.48 4.78
C MET A 73 8.48 0.12 5.74
N GLU A 74 9.50 0.98 5.87
CA GLU A 74 10.57 0.79 6.84
C GLU A 74 10.05 0.77 8.29
N CYS A 75 9.11 1.65 8.63
CA CYS A 75 8.50 1.68 9.96
C CYS A 75 7.69 0.41 10.24
N LEU A 76 6.83 -0.01 9.31
CA LEU A 76 6.00 -1.21 9.46
C LEU A 76 6.85 -2.47 9.57
N GLN A 77 7.90 -2.57 8.75
CA GLN A 77 8.85 -3.68 8.81
C GLN A 77 9.59 -3.75 10.16
N GLN A 78 10.06 -2.61 10.68
CA GLN A 78 10.74 -2.55 11.98
C GLN A 78 9.81 -2.96 13.14
N ARG A 79 8.50 -2.76 13.00
CA ARG A 79 7.50 -3.22 13.95
C ARG A 79 7.16 -4.71 13.84
N GLY A 80 7.52 -5.34 12.72
CA GLY A 80 7.11 -6.70 12.39
C GLY A 80 5.66 -6.80 11.91
N ASP A 81 5.08 -5.70 11.44
CA ASP A 81 3.72 -5.70 10.89
C ASP A 81 3.68 -6.44 9.56
N ARG A 82 2.51 -7.00 9.24
CA ARG A 82 2.24 -7.62 7.95
C ARG A 82 1.75 -6.56 6.97
N VAL A 83 2.30 -6.58 5.77
CA VAL A 83 1.87 -5.67 4.70
C VAL A 83 1.50 -6.47 3.46
N TYR A 84 0.39 -6.11 2.87
CA TYR A 84 -0.14 -6.67 1.63
C TYR A 84 -0.36 -5.57 0.62
N ILE A 85 -0.14 -5.87 -0.66
CA ILE A 85 -0.64 -5.07 -1.78
C ILE A 85 -1.78 -5.86 -2.41
N ALA A 86 -2.94 -5.23 -2.49
CA ALA A 86 -4.15 -5.80 -3.06
C ALA A 86 -4.59 -4.93 -4.24
N THR A 87 -4.43 -5.41 -5.47
CA THR A 87 -4.74 -4.64 -6.67
C THR A 87 -5.65 -5.39 -7.63
N TYR A 88 -6.44 -4.64 -8.42
CA TYR A 88 -7.34 -5.18 -9.43
C TYR A 88 -6.60 -5.73 -10.65
N GLY A 89 -5.48 -5.14 -11.05
CA GLY A 89 -4.71 -5.62 -12.20
C GLY A 89 -4.17 -7.03 -11.99
N ASP A 90 -4.36 -7.92 -12.95
CA ASP A 90 -3.83 -9.28 -12.91
C ASP A 90 -2.93 -9.61 -14.11
N ASP A 91 -2.24 -10.74 -14.04
CA ASP A 91 -1.26 -11.15 -15.05
C ASP A 91 -1.90 -11.45 -16.41
N SER A 92 -3.22 -11.60 -16.48
CA SER A 92 -3.93 -11.84 -17.74
C SER A 92 -3.91 -10.63 -18.66
N PHE A 93 -3.78 -9.42 -18.13
CA PHE A 93 -3.70 -8.18 -18.92
C PHE A 93 -2.40 -8.08 -19.74
N GLY A 94 -1.33 -8.77 -19.34
CA GLY A 94 -0.07 -8.86 -20.10
C GLY A 94 0.00 -10.01 -21.10
N ARG A 95 -0.99 -10.92 -21.10
CA ARG A 95 -0.96 -12.09 -21.96
C ARG A 95 -1.11 -11.72 -23.43
N GLY A 96 -0.12 -12.12 -24.23
CA GLY A 96 -0.13 -11.89 -25.69
C GLY A 96 0.65 -10.65 -26.16
N PHE A 97 1.16 -9.83 -25.25
CA PHE A 97 1.99 -8.68 -25.58
C PHE A 97 3.44 -8.93 -25.14
N ALA A 98 4.30 -9.29 -26.10
CA ALA A 98 5.71 -9.52 -25.82
C ALA A 98 6.38 -8.25 -25.26
N GLY A 99 7.17 -8.40 -24.21
CA GLY A 99 7.89 -7.28 -23.57
C GLY A 99 7.02 -6.38 -22.69
N THR A 100 5.83 -6.84 -22.29
CA THR A 100 4.99 -6.15 -21.33
C THR A 100 4.94 -6.86 -19.98
N THR A 101 4.75 -6.07 -18.92
CA THR A 101 4.64 -6.52 -17.53
C THR A 101 3.29 -6.07 -16.98
N ALA A 102 2.56 -6.95 -16.27
CA ALA A 102 1.27 -6.67 -15.68
C ALA A 102 1.12 -7.38 -14.33
N GLY A 103 0.05 -7.10 -13.60
CA GLY A 103 -0.35 -7.82 -12.41
C GLY A 103 0.76 -7.92 -11.35
N HIS A 104 0.99 -9.12 -10.84
CA HIS A 104 2.01 -9.39 -9.82
C HIS A 104 3.41 -8.91 -10.22
N ALA A 105 3.81 -9.17 -11.47
CA ALA A 105 5.13 -8.81 -11.96
C ALA A 105 5.32 -7.29 -12.05
N LEU A 106 4.29 -6.54 -12.44
CA LEU A 106 4.33 -5.08 -12.47
C LEU A 106 4.50 -4.51 -11.05
N VAL A 107 3.69 -4.95 -10.11
CA VAL A 107 3.79 -4.48 -8.71
C VAL A 107 5.14 -4.86 -8.12
N GLN A 108 5.64 -6.08 -8.35
CA GLN A 108 6.96 -6.51 -7.90
C GLN A 108 8.06 -5.60 -8.44
N ARG A 109 7.99 -5.25 -9.73
CA ARG A 109 8.95 -4.33 -10.36
C ARG A 109 8.99 -2.97 -9.68
N TYR A 110 7.82 -2.41 -9.34
CA TYR A 110 7.74 -1.18 -8.56
C TYR A 110 8.40 -1.33 -7.20
N MET A 111 8.07 -2.37 -6.45
CA MET A 111 8.62 -2.60 -5.11
C MET A 111 10.13 -2.82 -5.13
N ASP A 112 10.64 -3.59 -6.06
CA ASP A 112 12.08 -3.83 -6.23
C ASP A 112 12.84 -2.55 -6.62
N THR A 113 12.21 -1.67 -7.38
CA THR A 113 12.82 -0.40 -7.78
C THR A 113 12.89 0.58 -6.60
N VAL A 114 11.82 0.71 -5.80
CA VAL A 114 11.75 1.74 -4.74
C VAL A 114 12.32 1.28 -3.40
N LEU A 115 12.28 -0.03 -3.10
CA LEU A 115 12.79 -0.61 -1.86
C LEU A 115 14.15 -1.30 -2.04
N GLY A 116 14.63 -1.41 -3.27
CA GLY A 116 15.88 -2.06 -3.64
C GLY A 116 15.72 -3.48 -4.16
N THR A 117 16.49 -3.83 -5.16
CA THR A 117 16.54 -5.19 -5.72
C THR A 117 16.97 -6.20 -4.66
N GLY A 118 16.23 -7.31 -4.55
CA GLY A 118 16.48 -8.35 -3.55
C GLY A 118 15.81 -8.08 -2.20
N GLN A 119 14.95 -7.04 -2.10
CA GLN A 119 14.07 -6.90 -0.95
C GLN A 119 13.19 -8.15 -0.82
N GLN A 120 12.99 -8.62 0.40
CA GLN A 120 12.17 -9.80 0.70
C GLN A 120 10.83 -9.43 1.34
N TYR A 121 10.53 -8.14 1.40
CA TYR A 121 9.35 -7.63 2.07
C TYR A 121 8.08 -7.82 1.25
N PHE A 122 8.17 -7.62 -0.07
CA PHE A 122 7.12 -7.92 -1.02
C PHE A 122 7.53 -9.03 -1.95
N VAL A 123 6.70 -10.05 -2.05
CA VAL A 123 6.94 -11.23 -2.87
C VAL A 123 5.72 -11.51 -3.72
N ALA A 124 5.89 -11.46 -5.04
CA ALA A 124 4.93 -11.94 -6.00
C ALA A 124 5.11 -13.44 -6.19
N SER A 125 4.30 -14.24 -5.52
CA SER A 125 4.30 -15.70 -5.65
C SER A 125 2.89 -16.24 -5.51
N GLU A 126 2.54 -17.22 -6.32
CA GLU A 126 1.28 -17.94 -6.20
C GLU A 126 1.41 -19.18 -5.30
N ASP A 127 2.61 -19.78 -5.23
CA ASP A 127 2.87 -20.97 -4.43
C ASP A 127 4.29 -20.96 -3.83
N PRO A 128 4.44 -20.77 -2.53
CA PRO A 128 3.42 -20.29 -1.58
C PRO A 128 2.99 -18.86 -1.92
N PRO A 129 1.71 -18.53 -1.68
CA PRO A 129 1.19 -17.22 -2.08
C PRO A 129 1.97 -16.07 -1.43
N GLY A 130 2.41 -15.13 -2.25
CA GLY A 130 3.10 -13.91 -1.83
C GLY A 130 2.17 -12.90 -1.15
N ASN A 131 2.68 -11.76 -0.73
CA ASN A 131 1.89 -10.68 -0.14
C ASN A 131 1.50 -9.58 -1.15
N ILE A 132 1.77 -9.81 -2.43
CA ILE A 132 1.16 -9.10 -3.54
C ILE A 132 0.01 -9.96 -4.04
N ILE A 133 -1.21 -9.43 -4.00
CA ILE A 133 -2.42 -10.08 -4.48
C ILE A 133 -2.96 -9.25 -5.65
N ALA A 134 -2.65 -9.67 -6.85
CA ALA A 134 -3.06 -9.00 -8.09
C ALA A 134 -4.14 -9.83 -8.78
N ARG A 135 -5.40 -9.43 -8.63
CA ARG A 135 -6.54 -10.20 -9.11
C ARG A 135 -7.69 -9.32 -9.58
N CYS A 136 -8.07 -9.47 -10.83
CA CYS A 136 -9.32 -8.92 -11.34
C CYS A 136 -10.51 -9.64 -10.69
N SER A 137 -11.37 -8.90 -10.02
CA SER A 137 -12.55 -9.41 -9.34
C SER A 137 -13.72 -8.45 -9.54
N ASN A 138 -14.89 -8.98 -9.92
CA ASN A 138 -16.12 -8.20 -10.02
C ASN A 138 -16.69 -7.80 -8.65
N ASP A 139 -16.24 -8.45 -7.57
CA ASP A 139 -16.69 -8.21 -6.21
C ASP A 139 -15.71 -7.28 -5.44
N GLY A 140 -14.97 -6.45 -6.15
CA GLY A 140 -13.96 -5.58 -5.56
C GLY A 140 -12.89 -6.38 -4.81
N LYS A 141 -12.53 -5.93 -3.61
CA LYS A 141 -11.47 -6.57 -2.80
C LYS A 141 -11.96 -7.71 -1.88
N HIS A 142 -13.13 -8.26 -2.12
CA HIS A 142 -13.62 -9.43 -1.35
C HIS A 142 -12.61 -10.61 -1.42
N TYR A 143 -12.24 -10.99 -2.63
CA TYR A 143 -11.25 -12.04 -2.85
C TYR A 143 -9.93 -11.78 -2.12
N HIS A 144 -9.46 -10.54 -2.12
CA HIS A 144 -8.20 -10.17 -1.50
C HIS A 144 -8.24 -10.34 0.02
N LEU A 145 -9.33 -9.92 0.67
CA LEU A 145 -9.52 -10.11 2.11
C LEU A 145 -9.52 -11.59 2.49
N GLU A 146 -10.26 -12.42 1.76
CA GLU A 146 -10.31 -13.86 2.03
C GLU A 146 -8.93 -14.53 1.85
N CYS A 147 -8.15 -14.13 0.85
CA CYS A 147 -6.79 -14.60 0.66
C CYS A 147 -5.88 -14.20 1.84
N ILE A 148 -5.99 -12.96 2.33
CA ILE A 148 -5.20 -12.49 3.47
C ILE A 148 -5.56 -13.27 4.73
N LEU A 149 -6.86 -13.44 5.01
CA LEU A 149 -7.33 -14.19 6.17
C LEU A 149 -6.86 -15.65 6.14
N ALA A 150 -7.00 -16.29 4.99
CA ALA A 150 -6.56 -17.67 4.80
C ALA A 150 -5.04 -17.82 5.00
N ARG A 151 -4.25 -16.89 4.46
CA ARG A 151 -2.80 -16.90 4.55
C ARG A 151 -2.29 -16.68 5.97
N GLU A 152 -2.93 -15.77 6.71
CA GLU A 152 -2.57 -15.49 8.09
C GLU A 152 -3.19 -16.52 9.09
N GLY A 153 -3.99 -17.47 8.60
CA GLY A 153 -4.69 -18.45 9.44
C GLY A 153 -5.70 -17.82 10.39
N LEU A 154 -6.37 -16.75 9.93
CA LEU A 154 -7.24 -15.93 10.76
C LEU A 154 -8.72 -16.24 10.50
N ASP A 155 -9.52 -16.21 11.58
CA ASP A 155 -10.98 -16.34 11.47
C ASP A 155 -11.62 -15.02 11.03
N GLY A 156 -12.13 -15.00 9.80
CA GLY A 156 -12.82 -13.85 9.23
C GLY A 156 -14.17 -13.52 9.88
N ASN A 157 -14.64 -14.33 10.84
CA ASN A 157 -15.84 -14.04 11.63
C ASN A 157 -15.50 -13.45 13.01
N ASP A 158 -14.23 -13.41 13.40
CA ASP A 158 -13.80 -12.82 14.67
C ASP A 158 -13.61 -11.30 14.52
N PRO A 159 -14.45 -10.47 15.16
CA PRO A 159 -14.34 -9.02 15.08
C PRO A 159 -13.00 -8.48 15.64
N THR A 160 -12.37 -9.20 16.55
CA THR A 160 -11.09 -8.79 17.13
C THR A 160 -9.94 -8.97 16.13
N VAL A 161 -10.04 -9.97 15.28
CA VAL A 161 -9.13 -10.22 14.16
C VAL A 161 -9.30 -9.17 13.10
N LEU A 162 -10.54 -8.91 12.67
CA LEU A 162 -10.84 -7.95 11.60
C LEU A 162 -10.41 -6.52 11.95
N ARG A 163 -10.51 -6.11 13.20
CA ARG A 163 -10.02 -4.80 13.67
C ARG A 163 -8.51 -4.62 13.58
N ARG A 164 -7.75 -5.70 13.40
CA ARG A 164 -6.29 -5.66 13.21
C ARG A 164 -5.89 -5.41 11.75
N ILE A 165 -6.85 -5.37 10.85
CA ILE A 165 -6.64 -5.17 9.42
C ILE A 165 -7.01 -3.73 9.07
N LEU A 166 -6.09 -2.99 8.44
CA LEU A 166 -6.32 -1.65 7.89
C LEU A 166 -6.19 -1.71 6.38
N LEU A 167 -7.28 -1.43 5.67
CA LEU A 167 -7.26 -1.17 4.23
C LEU A 167 -6.98 0.31 3.96
N ILE A 168 -6.05 0.57 3.07
CA ILE A 168 -5.77 1.89 2.49
C ILE A 168 -6.08 1.78 0.99
N ASP A 169 -7.12 2.47 0.54
CA ASP A 169 -7.68 2.32 -0.82
C ASP A 169 -8.40 3.60 -1.22
N ASP A 170 -8.22 4.07 -2.45
CA ASP A 170 -8.87 5.27 -2.97
C ASP A 170 -10.31 5.01 -3.45
N ASP A 171 -10.69 3.75 -3.70
CA ASP A 171 -12.03 3.37 -4.12
C ASP A 171 -12.99 3.23 -2.93
N PRO A 172 -14.02 4.09 -2.83
CA PRO A 172 -15.01 4.03 -1.76
C PRO A 172 -15.77 2.70 -1.68
N PHE A 173 -15.91 1.97 -2.79
CA PHE A 173 -16.57 0.67 -2.80
C PHE A 173 -15.77 -0.37 -2.02
N ASN A 174 -14.47 -0.46 -2.26
CA ASN A 174 -13.56 -1.33 -1.52
C ASN A 174 -13.50 -0.97 -0.03
N VAL A 175 -13.41 0.32 0.26
CA VAL A 175 -13.42 0.86 1.63
C VAL A 175 -14.70 0.48 2.37
N SER A 176 -15.85 0.66 1.73
CA SER A 176 -17.16 0.31 2.32
C SER A 176 -17.27 -1.18 2.58
N TYR A 177 -16.77 -2.03 1.69
CA TYR A 177 -16.76 -3.47 1.88
C TYR A 177 -15.93 -3.87 3.12
N PHE A 178 -14.68 -3.43 3.22
CA PHE A 178 -13.83 -3.74 4.39
C PHE A 178 -14.42 -3.20 5.70
N ALA A 179 -14.97 -1.99 5.69
CA ALA A 179 -15.63 -1.41 6.84
C ALA A 179 -16.85 -2.24 7.27
N SER A 180 -17.66 -2.74 6.33
CA SER A 180 -18.82 -3.60 6.61
C SER A 180 -18.42 -4.93 7.26
N ARG A 181 -17.21 -5.42 6.96
CA ARG A 181 -16.65 -6.63 7.60
C ARG A 181 -16.08 -6.34 9.00
N GLY A 182 -15.93 -5.09 9.39
CA GLY A 182 -15.38 -4.68 10.68
C GLY A 182 -13.88 -4.38 10.65
N CYS A 183 -13.26 -4.32 9.48
CA CYS A 183 -11.89 -3.87 9.31
C CYS A 183 -11.77 -2.35 9.47
N MET A 184 -10.59 -1.87 9.79
CA MET A 184 -10.24 -0.45 9.72
C MET A 184 -10.04 -0.06 8.25
N THR A 185 -10.39 1.18 7.91
CA THR A 185 -10.23 1.68 6.55
C THR A 185 -9.73 3.12 6.53
N LEU A 186 -8.97 3.44 5.49
CA LEU A 186 -8.48 4.77 5.19
C LEU A 186 -8.61 5.03 3.70
N VAL A 187 -9.22 6.17 3.34
CA VAL A 187 -9.16 6.71 1.98
C VAL A 187 -8.04 7.74 1.97
N PRO A 188 -6.95 7.52 1.22
CA PRO A 188 -5.97 8.57 0.99
C PRO A 188 -6.66 9.68 0.19
N ASP A 189 -6.43 10.94 0.55
CA ASP A 189 -6.94 12.07 -0.23
C ASP A 189 -6.35 11.96 -1.64
N SER A 190 -7.15 11.45 -2.57
CA SER A 190 -6.77 11.39 -3.98
C SER A 190 -7.10 12.74 -4.61
N PRO A 191 -6.12 13.47 -5.12
CA PRO A 191 -6.41 14.67 -5.87
C PRO A 191 -6.93 14.27 -7.26
N HIS A 192 -8.23 14.13 -7.41
CA HIS A 192 -8.85 14.14 -8.74
C HIS A 192 -8.70 15.52 -9.43
N ASP A 193 -8.04 16.45 -8.78
CA ASP A 193 -7.86 17.81 -9.27
C ASP A 193 -6.37 18.02 -9.55
N SER A 194 -6.03 18.09 -10.84
CA SER A 194 -4.67 18.32 -11.33
C SER A 194 -4.02 19.61 -10.78
N ALA A 195 -4.81 20.55 -10.26
CA ALA A 195 -4.33 21.75 -9.59
C ALA A 195 -3.78 21.49 -8.16
N ARG A 196 -4.10 20.34 -7.55
CA ARG A 196 -3.61 19.92 -6.24
C ARG A 196 -2.42 18.98 -6.26
N MET A 197 -1.94 18.56 -7.42
CA MET A 197 -0.77 17.68 -7.56
C MET A 197 0.52 18.25 -6.94
N ALA A 198 0.54 19.54 -6.59
CA ALA A 198 1.67 20.17 -5.89
C ALA A 198 1.66 19.95 -4.37
N ALA A 199 0.57 19.46 -3.80
CA ALA A 199 0.44 19.13 -2.38
C ALA A 199 0.08 17.66 -2.28
N ASP A 200 1.08 16.80 -2.56
CA ASP A 200 0.97 15.35 -2.37
C ASP A 200 0.59 15.05 -0.92
N PRO A 201 -0.61 14.51 -0.66
CA PRO A 201 -0.91 14.10 0.70
C PRO A 201 0.08 13.00 1.07
N ASP A 202 0.94 13.30 2.00
CA ASP A 202 1.88 12.37 2.59
C ASP A 202 1.05 11.20 3.15
N ILE A 203 1.09 10.05 2.49
CA ILE A 203 0.35 8.84 2.89
C ILE A 203 0.70 8.45 4.33
N LEU A 204 1.94 8.72 4.73
CA LEU A 204 2.43 8.56 6.08
C LEU A 204 1.63 9.44 7.06
N ARG A 205 1.36 10.67 6.69
CA ARG A 205 0.59 11.62 7.50
C ARG A 205 -0.87 11.23 7.62
N ALA A 206 -1.49 10.80 6.52
CA ALA A 206 -2.86 10.32 6.52
C ALA A 206 -3.04 9.12 7.46
N ILE A 207 -2.10 8.18 7.45
CA ILE A 207 -2.10 7.04 8.37
C ILE A 207 -1.89 7.50 9.81
N LEU A 208 -0.94 8.40 10.07
CA LEU A 208 -0.70 8.96 11.40
C LEU A 208 -1.94 9.64 11.98
N ASP A 209 -2.58 10.49 11.21
CA ASP A 209 -3.76 11.24 11.66
C ASP A 209 -4.93 10.29 11.94
N ARG A 210 -5.09 9.25 11.13
CA ARG A 210 -6.09 8.21 11.36
C ARG A 210 -5.83 7.43 12.65
N LEU A 211 -4.59 7.04 12.89
CA LEU A 211 -4.20 6.31 14.08
C LEU A 211 -4.39 7.16 15.36
N ARG A 212 -4.07 8.45 15.30
CA ARG A 212 -4.32 9.40 16.39
C ARG A 212 -5.81 9.58 16.68
N GLY A 213 -6.62 9.79 15.64
CA GLY A 213 -8.08 9.92 15.78
C GLY A 213 -8.73 8.68 16.41
N HIS A 214 -8.18 7.48 16.16
CA HIS A 214 -8.66 6.24 16.78
C HIS A 214 -8.29 6.16 18.27
N ALA A 215 -7.12 6.65 18.65
CA ALA A 215 -6.68 6.68 20.04
C ALA A 215 -7.53 7.64 20.88
N GLU A 216 -7.81 8.83 20.33
CA GLU A 216 -8.64 9.85 21.00
C GLU A 216 -10.10 9.39 21.17
N ALA A 217 -10.67 8.72 20.14
CA ALA A 217 -12.04 8.20 20.21
C ALA A 217 -12.23 7.07 21.25
N LYS A 218 -11.17 6.39 21.66
CA LYS A 218 -11.23 5.36 22.71
C LYS A 218 -10.97 5.90 24.11
N ALA A 219 -10.45 7.13 24.23
CA ALA A 219 -10.18 7.77 25.52
C ALA A 219 -11.42 8.49 26.11
N HIS A 220 -12.51 8.55 25.35
CA HIS A 220 -13.83 9.09 25.73
C HIS A 220 -14.89 7.98 25.76
#